data_54c03e2ae303c4ee56fd09c6ceaf2777
#
_entry.id   54c03e2ae303c4ee56fd09c6ceaf2777
#
_cell.length_a   1.000
_cell.length_b   1.000
_cell.length_c   1.000
_cell.angle_alpha   90.00
_cell.angle_beta   90.00
_cell.angle_gamma   90.00
#
_symmetry.space_group_name_H-M   'P 1'
#
loop_
_entity.id
_entity.type
_entity.pdbx_description
1 polymer ?
#
loop_
_entity_poly.entity_id
_entity_poly.type
_entity_poly.pdbx_seq_one_letter_code
_entity_poly.pdbx_strand_id
1 'polypeptide(L)'
;GKIRTVLAEQVDRDAVVAAVDRDSAPRLEAEWETLGKKIDEVKREQERLHEVRGELSQQIKQQGESDDLERARLELSEIEGAIDEAIGDWQELAATGRILESLREFYEAHRQPETLKNASKYLAKMTGGRYVRLWTRMVGNALLVDGPEDEGLSIEVLSRGTREAVFLALRLSLVDAYRRRGIRLPMVLDDVLVNFDAERARLAGEVLRDFAQQGHQLLMFTCHAHMSEL
;
A
#
# COMPACT_ATOMS: atom_id res chain seq x y z
N GLY A 1 16.52 17.45 -6.55
CA GLY A 1 16.97 18.04 -5.28
C GLY A 1 16.05 19.17 -4.80
N LYS A 2 15.71 20.14 -5.65
CA LYS A 2 14.90 21.33 -5.26
C LYS A 2 13.44 21.00 -4.94
N ILE A 3 12.81 20.07 -5.61
CA ILE A 3 11.40 19.67 -5.35
C ILE A 3 11.26 18.99 -3.97
N ARG A 4 12.25 18.22 -3.56
CA ARG A 4 12.25 17.52 -2.27
C ARG A 4 12.36 18.49 -1.08
N THR A 5 13.06 19.62 -1.26
CA THR A 5 13.23 20.65 -0.23
C THR A 5 11.96 21.49 -0.06
N VAL A 6 11.30 21.86 -1.17
CA VAL A 6 10.06 22.66 -1.14
C VAL A 6 8.89 21.88 -0.52
N LEU A 7 8.78 20.58 -0.81
CA LEU A 7 7.75 19.73 -0.21
C LEU A 7 7.95 19.47 1.30
N ALA A 8 9.21 19.46 1.76
CA ALA A 8 9.51 19.26 3.19
C ALA A 8 9.18 20.50 4.05
N GLU A 9 9.23 21.70 3.46
CA GLU A 9 8.94 22.95 4.18
C GLU A 9 7.48 23.38 4.17
N GLN A 10 6.65 22.88 3.24
CA GLN A 10 5.25 23.33 3.08
C GLN A 10 4.20 22.33 3.58
N VAL A 11 4.58 21.12 3.93
CA VAL A 11 3.60 20.12 4.37
C VAL A 11 3.63 19.99 5.89
N ASP A 12 2.65 20.55 6.53
CA ASP A 12 2.37 20.29 7.94
C ASP A 12 1.94 18.82 8.10
N ARG A 13 2.86 18.02 8.62
CA ARG A 13 2.71 16.59 8.79
C ARG A 13 1.52 16.25 9.70
N ASP A 14 1.26 17.08 10.70
CA ASP A 14 0.17 16.89 11.66
C ASP A 14 -1.18 17.23 11.03
N ALA A 15 -1.23 18.26 10.17
CA ALA A 15 -2.42 18.58 9.38
C ALA A 15 -2.79 17.48 8.39
N VAL A 16 -1.79 16.84 7.79
CA VAL A 16 -1.95 15.74 6.86
C VAL A 16 -2.44 14.46 7.57
N VAL A 17 -1.87 14.13 8.72
CA VAL A 17 -2.33 13.01 9.55
C VAL A 17 -3.77 13.25 10.04
N ALA A 18 -4.09 14.48 10.45
CA ALA A 18 -5.44 14.85 10.86
C ALA A 18 -6.47 14.80 9.72
N ALA A 19 -6.07 15.06 8.49
CA ALA A 19 -6.92 14.92 7.31
C ALA A 19 -7.21 13.43 6.99
N VAL A 20 -6.21 12.56 7.10
CA VAL A 20 -6.37 11.10 6.92
C VAL A 20 -7.26 10.50 8.01
N ASP A 21 -7.20 11.00 9.23
CA ASP A 21 -8.06 10.53 10.34
C ASP A 21 -9.52 10.99 10.20
N ARG A 22 -9.80 12.07 9.44
CA ARG A 22 -11.15 12.60 9.19
C ARG A 22 -11.84 12.00 7.98
N ASP A 23 -11.10 11.68 6.95
CA ASP A 23 -11.65 11.17 5.70
C ASP A 23 -11.57 9.63 5.64
N SER A 24 -12.64 9.01 5.14
CA SER A 24 -12.64 7.56 4.92
C SER A 24 -11.66 7.18 3.81
N ALA A 25 -10.92 6.08 3.99
CA ALA A 25 -9.99 5.54 3.01
C ALA A 25 -10.56 5.49 1.55
N PRO A 26 -11.83 5.08 1.32
CA PRO A 26 -12.44 5.08 -0.01
C PRO A 26 -12.52 6.44 -0.68
N ARG A 27 -12.66 7.52 0.11
CA ARG A 27 -12.74 8.88 -0.43
C ARG A 27 -11.39 9.38 -0.91
N LEU A 28 -10.35 9.17 -0.11
CA LEU A 28 -8.97 9.53 -0.49
C LEU A 28 -8.51 8.79 -1.75
N GLU A 29 -8.96 7.55 -1.91
CA GLU A 29 -8.67 6.78 -3.12
C GLU A 29 -9.41 7.28 -4.35
N ALA A 30 -10.69 7.60 -4.24
CA ALA A 30 -11.42 8.20 -5.34
C ALA A 30 -10.80 9.54 -5.77
N GLU A 31 -10.30 10.33 -4.81
CA GLU A 31 -9.54 11.56 -5.09
C GLU A 31 -8.20 11.23 -5.78
N TRP A 32 -7.48 10.20 -5.33
CA TRP A 32 -6.24 9.73 -5.96
C TRP A 32 -6.45 9.32 -7.42
N GLU A 33 -7.47 8.49 -7.69
CA GLU A 33 -7.79 8.06 -9.06
C GLU A 33 -8.18 9.25 -9.95
N THR A 34 -8.94 10.20 -9.40
CA THR A 34 -9.32 11.41 -10.09
C THR A 34 -8.12 12.30 -10.43
N LEU A 35 -7.19 12.45 -9.49
CA LEU A 35 -5.94 13.20 -9.69
C LEU A 35 -5.03 12.51 -10.70
N GLY A 36 -4.92 11.19 -10.67
CA GLY A 36 -4.19 10.42 -11.66
C GLY A 36 -4.68 10.69 -13.08
N LYS A 37 -6.01 10.63 -13.30
CA LYS A 37 -6.63 10.94 -14.60
C LYS A 37 -6.34 12.37 -15.05
N LYS A 38 -6.41 13.35 -14.13
CA LYS A 38 -6.08 14.75 -14.43
C LYS A 38 -4.61 14.96 -14.79
N ILE A 39 -3.70 14.30 -14.11
CA ILE A 39 -2.27 14.34 -14.44
C ILE A 39 -2.03 13.81 -15.85
N ASP A 40 -2.65 12.70 -16.22
CA ASP A 40 -2.50 12.13 -17.56
C ASP A 40 -3.13 13.01 -18.65
N GLU A 41 -4.23 13.69 -18.37
CA GLU A 41 -4.83 14.67 -19.27
C GLU A 41 -3.91 15.88 -19.49
N VAL A 42 -3.39 16.44 -18.40
CA VAL A 42 -2.47 17.59 -18.48
C VAL A 42 -1.16 17.23 -19.20
N LYS A 43 -0.61 16.03 -18.98
CA LYS A 43 0.57 15.56 -19.73
C LYS A 43 0.31 15.47 -21.22
N ARG A 44 -0.82 14.87 -21.63
CA ARG A 44 -1.20 14.78 -23.05
C ARG A 44 -1.37 16.15 -23.69
N GLU A 45 -2.01 17.07 -22.97
CA GLU A 45 -2.17 18.43 -23.45
C GLU A 45 -0.82 19.18 -23.53
N GLN A 46 0.08 18.97 -22.58
CA GLN A 46 1.43 19.50 -22.62
C GLN A 46 2.21 19.01 -23.85
N GLU A 47 2.18 17.71 -24.14
CA GLU A 47 2.83 17.11 -25.30
C GLU A 47 2.26 17.72 -26.60
N ARG A 48 0.94 17.77 -26.72
CA ARG A 48 0.25 18.37 -27.87
C ARG A 48 0.66 19.83 -28.11
N LEU A 49 0.72 20.63 -27.05
CA LEU A 49 1.12 22.03 -27.12
C LEU A 49 2.60 22.19 -27.49
N HIS A 50 3.48 21.28 -27.06
CA HIS A 50 4.88 21.27 -27.48
C HIS A 50 5.05 20.96 -28.97
N GLU A 51 4.29 20.03 -29.53
CA GLU A 51 4.29 19.72 -30.97
C GLU A 51 3.88 20.97 -31.79
N VAL A 52 2.74 21.57 -31.46
CA VAL A 52 2.24 22.77 -32.14
C VAL A 52 3.24 23.92 -32.07
N ARG A 53 3.89 24.14 -30.93
CA ARG A 53 4.97 25.13 -30.80
C ARG A 53 6.14 24.85 -31.72
N GLY A 54 6.54 23.57 -31.85
CA GLY A 54 7.63 23.15 -32.74
C GLY A 54 7.32 23.45 -34.21
N GLU A 55 6.13 23.09 -34.65
CA GLU A 55 5.62 23.35 -36.04
C GLU A 55 5.57 24.85 -36.34
N LEU A 56 5.00 25.66 -35.45
CA LEU A 56 4.93 27.11 -35.60
C LEU A 56 6.31 27.76 -35.68
N SER A 57 7.25 27.32 -34.84
CA SER A 57 8.62 27.84 -34.84
C SER A 57 9.34 27.55 -36.17
N GLN A 58 9.05 26.42 -36.80
CA GLN A 58 9.60 26.06 -38.10
C GLN A 58 8.99 26.89 -39.24
N GLN A 59 7.68 27.11 -39.20
CA GLN A 59 6.99 27.98 -40.18
C GLN A 59 7.49 29.42 -40.12
N ILE A 60 7.70 29.99 -38.94
CA ILE A 60 8.27 31.33 -38.73
C ILE A 60 9.66 31.47 -39.38
N LYS A 61 10.50 30.43 -39.32
CA LYS A 61 11.82 30.44 -39.97
C LYS A 61 11.76 30.41 -41.50
N GLN A 62 10.69 29.83 -42.07
CA GLN A 62 10.54 29.67 -43.52
C GLN A 62 9.84 30.88 -44.20
N GLN A 63 8.96 31.57 -43.48
CA GLN A 63 8.23 32.75 -43.98
C GLN A 63 8.99 34.00 -43.57
N GLY A 64 9.85 34.51 -44.46
CA GLY A 64 10.50 35.83 -44.23
C GLY A 64 9.48 36.95 -44.15
N GLU A 65 9.82 38.00 -43.45
CA GLU A 65 9.21 39.33 -43.28
C GLU A 65 7.84 39.59 -43.96
N SER A 66 6.77 39.04 -43.45
CA SER A 66 5.38 39.34 -43.87
C SER A 66 4.51 39.54 -42.63
N ASP A 67 3.31 40.17 -42.83
CA ASP A 67 2.28 40.29 -41.75
C ASP A 67 1.94 38.95 -41.08
N ASP A 68 2.20 37.86 -41.77
CA ASP A 68 2.04 36.49 -41.25
C ASP A 68 3.05 36.16 -40.12
N LEU A 69 4.23 36.79 -40.12
CA LEU A 69 5.24 36.59 -39.07
C LEU A 69 4.76 37.15 -37.71
N GLU A 70 4.13 38.33 -37.74
CA GLU A 70 3.60 38.93 -36.50
C GLU A 70 2.45 38.10 -35.95
N ARG A 71 1.57 37.61 -36.83
CA ARG A 71 0.50 36.69 -36.41
C ARG A 71 1.03 35.40 -35.86
N ALA A 72 1.99 34.78 -36.53
CA ALA A 72 2.61 33.54 -36.05
C ALA A 72 3.37 33.73 -34.71
N ARG A 73 3.99 34.89 -34.48
CA ARG A 73 4.60 35.24 -33.18
C ARG A 73 3.56 35.40 -32.08
N LEU A 74 2.40 35.97 -32.39
CA LEU A 74 1.30 36.09 -31.44
C LEU A 74 0.76 34.70 -31.04
N GLU A 75 0.50 33.86 -32.03
CA GLU A 75 0.05 32.49 -31.82
C GLU A 75 1.08 31.66 -31.03
N LEU A 76 2.37 31.85 -31.34
CA LEU A 76 3.46 31.20 -30.59
C LEU A 76 3.45 31.67 -29.11
N SER A 77 3.28 32.97 -28.87
CA SER A 77 3.24 33.51 -27.51
C SER A 77 2.02 33.00 -26.72
N GLU A 78 0.88 32.86 -27.37
CA GLU A 78 -0.33 32.29 -26.77
C GLU A 78 -0.11 30.81 -26.40
N ILE A 79 0.53 30.04 -27.30
CA ILE A 79 0.86 28.62 -27.04
C ILE A 79 1.91 28.48 -25.92
N GLU A 80 2.95 29.33 -25.92
CA GLU A 80 3.93 29.35 -24.84
C GLU A 80 3.29 29.69 -23.50
N GLY A 81 2.37 30.65 -23.46
CA GLY A 81 1.58 30.94 -22.25
C GLY A 81 0.73 29.78 -21.79
N ALA A 82 0.05 29.10 -22.72
CA ALA A 82 -0.73 27.89 -22.38
C ALA A 82 0.13 26.71 -21.89
N ILE A 83 1.34 26.57 -22.44
CA ILE A 83 2.31 25.57 -21.95
C ILE A 83 2.76 25.90 -20.53
N ASP A 84 3.07 27.15 -20.24
CA ASP A 84 3.49 27.58 -18.91
C ASP A 84 2.40 27.37 -17.87
N GLU A 85 1.15 27.66 -18.22
CA GLU A 85 -0.01 27.38 -17.37
C GLU A 85 -0.19 25.87 -17.14
N ALA A 86 -0.13 25.06 -18.21
CA ALA A 86 -0.24 23.60 -18.11
C ALA A 86 0.91 22.99 -17.29
N ILE A 87 2.11 23.54 -17.38
CA ILE A 87 3.25 23.13 -16.53
C ILE A 87 2.95 23.45 -15.06
N GLY A 88 2.41 24.62 -14.77
CA GLY A 88 2.02 25.02 -13.42
C GLY A 88 1.00 24.06 -12.82
N ASP A 89 -0.08 23.79 -13.55
CA ASP A 89 -1.12 22.86 -13.17
C ASP A 89 -0.57 21.44 -12.95
N TRP A 90 0.28 20.97 -13.84
CA TRP A 90 0.92 19.68 -13.71
C TRP A 90 1.81 19.58 -12.47
N GLN A 91 2.57 20.64 -12.17
CA GLN A 91 3.43 20.66 -10.96
C GLN A 91 2.59 20.57 -9.69
N GLU A 92 1.46 21.30 -9.61
CA GLU A 92 0.56 21.24 -8.47
C GLU A 92 -0.05 19.85 -8.30
N LEU A 93 -0.57 19.26 -9.39
CA LEU A 93 -1.15 17.92 -9.39
C LEU A 93 -0.10 16.85 -9.06
N ALA A 94 1.11 16.97 -9.60
CA ALA A 94 2.21 16.05 -9.33
C ALA A 94 2.65 16.12 -7.86
N ALA A 95 2.72 17.32 -7.29
CA ALA A 95 3.04 17.52 -5.88
C ALA A 95 1.95 16.91 -4.98
N THR A 96 0.69 17.17 -5.29
CA THR A 96 -0.47 16.60 -4.58
C THR A 96 -0.46 15.07 -4.66
N GLY A 97 -0.22 14.52 -5.85
CA GLY A 97 -0.09 13.10 -6.06
C GLY A 97 1.01 12.46 -5.21
N ARG A 98 2.16 13.10 -5.12
CA ARG A 98 3.28 12.62 -4.28
C ARG A 98 2.95 12.64 -2.78
N ILE A 99 2.21 13.65 -2.33
CA ILE A 99 1.76 13.74 -0.94
C ILE A 99 0.79 12.59 -0.64
N LEU A 100 -0.20 12.38 -1.50
CA LEU A 100 -1.18 11.29 -1.33
C LEU A 100 -0.52 9.91 -1.35
N GLU A 101 0.48 9.69 -2.24
CA GLU A 101 1.27 8.45 -2.25
C GLU A 101 2.01 8.24 -0.92
N SER A 102 2.70 9.26 -0.43
CA SER A 102 3.40 9.18 0.85
C SER A 102 2.45 8.92 2.02
N LEU A 103 1.24 9.48 1.98
CA LEU A 103 0.19 9.22 2.95
C LEU A 103 -0.29 7.77 2.89
N ARG A 104 -0.53 7.27 1.67
CA ARG A 104 -0.92 5.88 1.47
C ARG A 104 0.13 4.94 2.03
N GLU A 105 1.41 5.14 1.67
CA GLU A 105 2.54 4.34 2.17
C GLU A 105 2.63 4.41 3.70
N PHE A 106 2.48 5.59 4.28
CA PHE A 106 2.46 5.76 5.73
C PHE A 106 1.31 5.02 6.39
N TYR A 107 0.10 5.10 5.83
CA TYR A 107 -1.07 4.40 6.33
C TYR A 107 -0.86 2.87 6.25
N GLU A 108 -0.46 2.36 5.10
CA GLU A 108 -0.20 0.93 4.88
C GLU A 108 0.92 0.40 5.79
N ALA A 109 1.92 1.24 6.10
CA ALA A 109 3.00 0.87 7.00
C ALA A 109 2.60 0.91 8.49
N HIS A 110 1.84 1.91 8.93
CA HIS A 110 1.71 2.23 10.35
C HIS A 110 0.30 2.07 10.92
N ARG A 111 -0.75 2.19 10.09
CA ARG A 111 -2.16 2.18 10.52
C ARG A 111 -2.87 0.84 10.35
N GLN A 112 -2.10 -0.23 10.15
CA GLN A 112 -2.68 -1.58 10.10
C GLN A 112 -3.40 -1.92 11.42
N PRO A 113 -4.54 -2.64 11.35
CA PRO A 113 -5.25 -3.11 12.53
C PRO A 113 -4.32 -3.87 13.49
N GLU A 114 -4.52 -3.67 14.78
CA GLU A 114 -3.67 -4.31 15.79
C GLU A 114 -3.71 -5.84 15.72
N THR A 115 -4.84 -6.38 15.27
CA THR A 115 -4.97 -7.81 14.98
C THR A 115 -4.00 -8.28 13.89
N LEU A 116 -3.80 -7.52 12.81
CA LEU A 116 -2.82 -7.88 11.77
C LEU A 116 -1.39 -7.76 12.28
N LYS A 117 -1.09 -6.73 13.07
CA LYS A 117 0.23 -6.58 13.70
C LYS A 117 0.57 -7.75 14.62
N ASN A 118 -0.39 -8.21 15.41
CA ASN A 118 -0.19 -9.35 16.30
C ASN A 118 -0.15 -10.66 15.52
N ALA A 119 -0.99 -10.84 14.50
CA ALA A 119 -0.93 -11.99 13.61
C ALA A 119 0.43 -12.09 12.89
N SER A 120 1.03 -10.96 12.50
CA SER A 120 2.37 -10.91 11.91
C SER A 120 3.43 -11.51 12.85
N LYS A 121 3.34 -11.24 14.16
CA LYS A 121 4.26 -11.80 15.16
C LYS A 121 4.14 -13.32 15.28
N TYR A 122 2.90 -13.83 15.27
CA TYR A 122 2.66 -15.27 15.29
C TYR A 122 3.15 -15.93 13.99
N LEU A 123 2.86 -15.33 12.85
CA LEU A 123 3.31 -15.83 11.55
C LEU A 123 4.83 -15.90 11.46
N ALA A 124 5.52 -14.82 11.87
CA ALA A 124 6.98 -14.78 11.86
C ALA A 124 7.59 -15.91 12.70
N LYS A 125 7.04 -16.15 13.90
CA LYS A 125 7.48 -17.27 14.75
C LYS A 125 7.22 -18.62 14.08
N MET A 126 6.01 -18.89 13.58
CA MET A 126 5.63 -20.16 12.96
C MET A 126 6.39 -20.46 11.67
N THR A 127 6.92 -19.44 10.99
CA THR A 127 7.64 -19.58 9.73
C THR A 127 9.16 -19.37 9.86
N GLY A 128 9.66 -19.31 11.09
CA GLY A 128 11.10 -19.09 11.35
C GLY A 128 11.62 -17.78 10.77
N GLY A 129 10.78 -16.75 10.70
CA GLY A 129 11.12 -15.43 10.15
C GLY A 129 11.01 -15.31 8.63
N ARG A 130 10.58 -16.37 7.93
CA ARG A 130 10.43 -16.34 6.47
C ARG A 130 9.31 -15.39 6.01
N TYR A 131 8.27 -15.22 6.81
CA TYR A 131 7.18 -14.28 6.55
C TYR A 131 6.99 -13.44 7.80
N VAL A 132 7.20 -12.14 7.67
CA VAL A 132 7.35 -11.24 8.82
C VAL A 132 6.19 -10.29 9.02
N ARG A 133 5.38 -10.05 7.98
CA ARG A 133 4.31 -9.06 8.04
C ARG A 133 3.07 -9.52 7.29
N LEU A 134 1.93 -9.34 7.95
CA LEU A 134 0.59 -9.44 7.36
C LEU A 134 0.00 -8.05 7.31
N TRP A 135 -0.52 -7.67 6.15
CA TRP A 135 -1.09 -6.34 5.99
C TRP A 135 -2.16 -6.32 4.89
N THR A 136 -2.95 -5.26 4.88
CA THR A 136 -3.93 -5.00 3.83
C THR A 136 -3.62 -3.66 3.19
N ARG A 137 -3.88 -3.54 1.89
CA ARG A 137 -3.84 -2.24 1.23
C ARG A 137 -4.93 -1.34 1.77
N MET A 138 -4.74 -0.04 1.62
CA MET A 138 -5.74 0.96 1.94
C MET A 138 -7.01 0.75 1.11
N VAL A 139 -6.83 0.23 -0.09
CA VAL A 139 -7.87 -0.07 -1.06
C VAL A 139 -7.91 -1.54 -1.39
N GLY A 140 -9.12 -2.08 -1.34
CA GLY A 140 -9.32 -3.51 -1.52
C GLY A 140 -9.17 -4.29 -0.21
N ASN A 141 -9.74 -5.51 -0.20
CA ASN A 141 -9.71 -6.38 0.98
C ASN A 141 -8.66 -7.49 0.86
N ALA A 142 -7.67 -7.32 -0.05
CA ALA A 142 -6.65 -8.32 -0.24
C ALA A 142 -5.69 -8.33 0.96
N LEU A 143 -5.54 -9.47 1.59
CA LEU A 143 -4.53 -9.71 2.60
C LEU A 143 -3.21 -10.07 1.92
N LEU A 144 -2.17 -9.35 2.29
CA LEU A 144 -0.84 -9.47 1.73
C LEU A 144 0.16 -9.91 2.80
N VAL A 145 1.24 -10.53 2.35
CA VAL A 145 2.29 -11.08 3.20
C VAL A 145 3.65 -10.60 2.70
N ASP A 146 4.48 -10.09 3.60
CA ASP A 146 5.86 -9.75 3.29
C ASP A 146 6.80 -10.81 3.86
N GLY A 147 7.78 -11.21 3.03
CA GLY A 147 8.92 -12.00 3.39
C GLY A 147 10.21 -11.16 3.40
N PRO A 148 11.39 -11.76 3.66
CA PRO A 148 12.67 -11.05 3.66
C PRO A 148 13.06 -10.46 2.30
N GLU A 149 12.65 -11.09 1.21
CA GLU A 149 13.01 -10.72 -0.17
C GLU A 149 11.79 -10.31 -1.00
N ASP A 150 10.57 -10.59 -0.51
CA ASP A 150 9.34 -10.39 -1.26
C ASP A 150 8.39 -9.50 -0.46
N GLU A 151 7.87 -8.46 -1.11
CA GLU A 151 6.87 -7.57 -0.53
C GLU A 151 5.51 -7.74 -1.23
N GLY A 152 4.44 -7.77 -0.44
CA GLY A 152 3.08 -7.74 -0.95
C GLY A 152 2.63 -9.00 -1.69
N LEU A 153 3.10 -10.18 -1.29
CA LEU A 153 2.66 -11.45 -1.84
C LEU A 153 1.18 -11.69 -1.51
N SER A 154 0.38 -12.00 -2.51
CA SER A 154 -1.01 -12.46 -2.29
C SER A 154 -1.01 -13.82 -1.58
N ILE A 155 -1.99 -14.03 -0.68
CA ILE A 155 -2.16 -15.34 -0.02
C ILE A 155 -2.36 -16.48 -1.02
N GLU A 156 -2.91 -16.19 -2.19
CA GLU A 156 -3.21 -17.19 -3.23
C GLU A 156 -1.97 -17.85 -3.82
N VAL A 157 -0.85 -17.11 -3.87
CA VAL A 157 0.43 -17.63 -4.40
C VAL A 157 1.24 -18.40 -3.36
N LEU A 158 0.82 -18.37 -2.09
CA LEU A 158 1.52 -19.07 -1.02
C LEU A 158 1.25 -20.58 -1.07
N SER A 159 2.22 -21.38 -0.58
CA SER A 159 2.02 -22.81 -0.38
C SER A 159 0.87 -23.07 0.60
N ARG A 160 0.26 -24.27 0.50
CA ARG A 160 -0.85 -24.66 1.38
C ARG A 160 -0.49 -24.51 2.86
N GLY A 161 0.64 -25.03 3.29
CA GLY A 161 1.08 -24.93 4.69
C GLY A 161 1.33 -23.48 5.12
N THR A 162 1.85 -22.62 4.24
CA THR A 162 2.03 -21.19 4.54
C THR A 162 0.69 -20.48 4.69
N ARG A 163 -0.29 -20.78 3.82
CA ARG A 163 -1.65 -20.23 3.96
C ARG A 163 -2.32 -20.64 5.27
N GLU A 164 -2.17 -21.89 5.68
CA GLU A 164 -2.67 -22.38 6.95
C GLU A 164 -2.00 -21.69 8.14
N ALA A 165 -0.69 -21.44 8.08
CA ALA A 165 0.01 -20.66 9.09
C ALA A 165 -0.52 -19.21 9.17
N VAL A 166 -0.79 -18.57 8.03
CA VAL A 166 -1.42 -17.24 7.99
C VAL A 166 -2.80 -17.25 8.68
N PHE A 167 -3.65 -18.22 8.34
CA PHE A 167 -4.98 -18.31 8.94
C PHE A 167 -4.93 -18.65 10.42
N LEU A 168 -4.01 -19.50 10.85
CA LEU A 168 -3.80 -19.79 12.26
C LEU A 168 -3.34 -18.54 13.01
N ALA A 169 -2.37 -17.80 12.48
CA ALA A 169 -1.89 -16.55 13.06
C ALA A 169 -3.02 -15.51 13.24
N LEU A 170 -3.87 -15.37 12.24
CA LEU A 170 -5.04 -14.49 12.31
C LEU A 170 -6.03 -14.92 13.40
N ARG A 171 -6.32 -16.20 13.50
CA ARG A 171 -7.22 -16.74 14.54
C ARG A 171 -6.67 -16.52 15.94
N LEU A 172 -5.37 -16.80 16.17
CA LEU A 172 -4.72 -16.55 17.46
C LEU A 172 -4.82 -15.07 17.82
N SER A 173 -4.51 -14.19 16.88
CA SER A 173 -4.58 -12.74 17.09
C SER A 173 -5.99 -12.25 17.39
N LEU A 174 -7.00 -12.83 16.72
CA LEU A 174 -8.39 -12.48 16.94
C LEU A 174 -8.86 -12.91 18.35
N VAL A 175 -8.52 -14.12 18.78
CA VAL A 175 -8.85 -14.61 20.13
C VAL A 175 -8.18 -13.77 21.20
N ASP A 176 -6.91 -13.36 20.99
CA ASP A 176 -6.21 -12.44 21.91
C ASP A 176 -6.88 -11.06 21.95
N ALA A 177 -7.37 -10.53 20.82
CA ALA A 177 -8.13 -9.28 20.79
C ALA A 177 -9.45 -9.37 21.56
N TYR A 178 -10.17 -10.51 21.52
CA TYR A 178 -11.35 -10.74 22.35
C TYR A 178 -11.00 -10.82 23.83
N ARG A 179 -9.91 -11.49 24.18
CA ARG A 179 -9.44 -11.56 25.57
C ARG A 179 -9.15 -10.17 26.15
N ARG A 180 -8.51 -9.30 25.40
CA ARG A 180 -8.27 -7.90 25.82
C ARG A 180 -9.54 -7.11 26.10
N ARG A 181 -10.66 -7.54 25.51
CA ARG A 181 -12.01 -6.99 25.75
C ARG A 181 -12.75 -7.71 26.90
N GLY A 182 -12.07 -8.60 27.61
CA GLY A 182 -12.64 -9.37 28.72
C GLY A 182 -13.40 -10.63 28.31
N ILE A 183 -13.43 -10.97 27.02
CA ILE A 183 -14.12 -12.15 26.51
C ILE A 183 -13.12 -13.30 26.37
N ARG A 184 -13.31 -14.37 27.13
CA ARG A 184 -12.46 -15.56 27.05
C ARG A 184 -13.13 -16.59 26.13
N LEU A 185 -12.55 -16.82 24.99
CA LEU A 185 -13.01 -17.81 24.01
C LEU A 185 -12.07 -19.02 24.03
N PRO A 186 -12.58 -20.26 24.21
CA PRO A 186 -11.80 -21.44 23.94
C PRO A 186 -11.56 -21.56 22.43
N MET A 187 -10.37 -22.03 22.05
CA MET A 187 -10.04 -22.30 20.66
C MET A 187 -9.99 -23.81 20.45
N VAL A 188 -10.77 -24.28 19.51
CA VAL A 188 -10.76 -25.68 19.06
C VAL A 188 -9.97 -25.76 17.76
N LEU A 189 -8.96 -26.61 17.74
CA LEU A 189 -8.06 -26.84 16.63
C LEU A 189 -8.20 -28.31 16.21
N ASP A 190 -8.59 -28.54 14.99
CA ASP A 190 -8.78 -29.87 14.41
C ASP A 190 -7.82 -30.05 13.23
N ASP A 191 -6.86 -30.93 13.39
CA ASP A 191 -5.81 -31.27 12.41
C ASP A 191 -5.12 -30.08 11.74
N VAL A 192 -4.96 -28.96 12.46
CA VAL A 192 -4.47 -27.69 11.90
C VAL A 192 -3.01 -27.69 11.48
N LEU A 193 -2.20 -28.66 11.88
CA LEU A 193 -0.77 -28.74 11.58
C LEU A 193 -0.42 -29.78 10.51
N VAL A 194 -1.41 -30.48 9.96
CA VAL A 194 -1.21 -31.60 9.03
C VAL A 194 -0.43 -31.23 7.76
N ASN A 195 -0.59 -30.01 7.28
CA ASN A 195 0.08 -29.53 6.07
C ASN A 195 1.40 -28.79 6.35
N PHE A 196 1.89 -28.86 7.59
CA PHE A 196 3.16 -28.27 7.97
C PHE A 196 4.27 -29.33 7.83
N ASP A 197 5.45 -28.88 7.38
CA ASP A 197 6.67 -29.69 7.55
C ASP A 197 7.06 -29.79 9.04
N ALA A 198 7.94 -30.71 9.36
CA ALA A 198 8.29 -31.01 10.74
C ALA A 198 8.83 -29.78 11.51
N GLU A 199 9.61 -28.91 10.85
CA GLU A 199 10.14 -27.70 11.48
C GLU A 199 9.04 -26.69 11.77
N ARG A 200 8.18 -26.41 10.80
CA ARG A 200 7.04 -25.51 11.01
C ARG A 200 6.04 -26.04 12.00
N ALA A 201 5.79 -27.36 12.01
CA ALA A 201 4.92 -27.98 13.00
C ALA A 201 5.48 -27.76 14.42
N ARG A 202 6.80 -27.94 14.62
CA ARG A 202 7.46 -27.66 15.89
C ARG A 202 7.33 -26.19 16.29
N LEU A 203 7.64 -25.25 15.38
CA LEU A 203 7.53 -23.81 15.64
C LEU A 203 6.09 -23.41 15.95
N ALA A 204 5.13 -23.96 15.23
CA ALA A 204 3.70 -23.71 15.49
C ALA A 204 3.27 -24.29 16.85
N GLY A 205 3.74 -25.46 17.22
CA GLY A 205 3.54 -26.07 18.55
C GLY A 205 4.08 -25.17 19.67
N GLU A 206 5.26 -24.59 19.50
CA GLU A 206 5.82 -23.62 20.44
C GLU A 206 4.93 -22.37 20.57
N VAL A 207 4.46 -21.83 19.44
CA VAL A 207 3.54 -20.68 19.44
C VAL A 207 2.22 -21.00 20.15
N LEU A 208 1.65 -22.17 19.90
CA LEU A 208 0.42 -22.62 20.56
C LEU A 208 0.62 -22.81 22.07
N ARG A 209 1.76 -23.35 22.48
CA ARG A 209 2.14 -23.50 23.89
C ARG A 209 2.28 -22.13 24.57
N ASP A 210 3.02 -21.21 23.96
CA ASP A 210 3.16 -19.84 24.44
C ASP A 210 1.78 -19.17 24.59
N PHE A 211 0.91 -19.37 23.62
CA PHE A 211 -0.44 -18.80 23.61
C PHE A 211 -1.29 -19.39 24.76
N ALA A 212 -1.21 -20.69 24.98
CA ALA A 212 -1.90 -21.33 26.10
C ALA A 212 -1.39 -20.84 27.46
N GLN A 213 -0.07 -20.67 27.61
CA GLN A 213 0.56 -20.13 28.83
C GLN A 213 0.12 -18.70 29.16
N GLN A 214 -0.29 -17.92 28.15
CA GLN A 214 -0.88 -16.59 28.34
C GLN A 214 -2.32 -16.63 28.88
N GLY A 215 -2.84 -17.83 29.17
CA GLY A 215 -4.17 -18.02 29.77
C GLY A 215 -5.28 -18.21 28.74
N HIS A 216 -4.94 -18.61 27.52
CA HIS A 216 -5.90 -19.06 26.51
C HIS A 216 -6.18 -20.55 26.62
N GLN A 217 -7.43 -20.96 26.52
CA GLN A 217 -7.79 -22.38 26.49
C GLN A 217 -7.71 -22.88 25.04
N LEU A 218 -6.83 -23.88 24.81
CA LEU A 218 -6.70 -24.57 23.54
C LEU A 218 -7.14 -26.03 23.69
N LEU A 219 -7.96 -26.48 22.76
CA LEU A 219 -8.36 -27.89 22.61
C LEU A 219 -7.87 -28.32 21.21
N MET A 220 -6.87 -29.19 21.19
CA MET A 220 -6.31 -29.69 19.93
C MET A 220 -6.71 -31.13 19.72
N PHE A 221 -7.32 -31.41 18.59
CA PHE A 221 -7.67 -32.74 18.12
C PHE A 221 -6.80 -33.09 16.92
N THR A 222 -6.29 -34.29 16.89
CA THR A 222 -5.50 -34.79 15.77
C THR A 222 -5.62 -36.30 15.63
N CYS A 223 -5.68 -36.79 14.40
CA CYS A 223 -5.58 -38.21 14.10
C CYS A 223 -4.14 -38.66 13.80
N HIS A 224 -3.16 -37.74 13.85
CA HIS A 224 -1.75 -38.01 13.52
C HIS A 224 -0.91 -38.16 14.80
N ALA A 225 -0.41 -39.37 15.06
CA ALA A 225 0.34 -39.71 16.28
C ALA A 225 1.55 -38.78 16.51
N HIS A 226 2.28 -38.41 15.44
CA HIS A 226 3.45 -37.54 15.54
C HIS A 226 3.11 -36.09 15.96
N MET A 227 1.86 -35.67 15.88
CA MET A 227 1.41 -34.37 16.34
C MET A 227 1.12 -34.35 17.84
N SER A 228 0.88 -35.49 18.46
CA SER A 228 0.65 -35.58 19.91
C SER A 228 1.92 -35.46 20.73
N GLU A 229 3.10 -35.53 20.08
CA GLU A 229 4.41 -35.41 20.70
C GLU A 229 5.02 -33.99 20.62
N LEU A 230 4.35 -33.07 19.94
CA LEU A 230 4.72 -31.66 19.81
C LEU A 230 4.25 -30.84 21.02
#